data_f636ebc338feab1df463ebe20d9fdc1e
#
_entry.id   f636ebc338feab1df463ebe20d9fdc1e
#
_cell.length_a   1.000
_cell.length_b   1.000
_cell.length_c   1.000
_cell.angle_alpha   90.00
_cell.angle_beta   90.00
_cell.angle_gamma   90.00
#
_symmetry.space_group_name_H-M   'P 1'
#
loop_
_entity.id
_entity.type
_entity.pdbx_description
1 polymer ?
#
loop_
_entity_poly.entity_id
_entity_poly.type
_entity_poly.pdbx_seq_one_letter_code
_entity_poly.pdbx_strand_id
1 'polypeptide(L)' 'MTWAELERKLKKESKCRHTGERSGHAEWTNLDTGQMFTMGRHKTQEVPQGTLHNILCIAGLK' A
#
# COMPACT_ATOMS: atom_id res chain seq x y z
N MET A 1 -7.03 -7.65 7.44
CA MET A 1 -6.25 -6.39 7.58
C MET A 1 -6.98 -5.26 6.89
N THR A 2 -7.23 -4.18 7.60
CA THR A 2 -7.86 -2.99 7.01
C THR A 2 -6.81 -2.14 6.28
N TRP A 3 -7.30 -1.21 5.46
CA TRP A 3 -6.40 -0.29 4.75
C TRP A 3 -5.56 0.55 5.71
N ALA A 4 -6.15 0.97 6.85
CA ALA A 4 -5.40 1.73 7.86
C ALA A 4 -4.28 0.90 8.47
N GLU A 5 -4.55 -0.37 8.74
CA GLU A 5 -3.53 -1.27 9.27
C GLU A 5 -2.42 -1.52 8.26
N LEU A 6 -2.79 -1.70 6.99
CA LEU A 6 -1.81 -1.89 5.94
C LEU A 6 -0.92 -0.65 5.77
N GLU A 7 -1.52 0.54 5.82
CA GLU A 7 -0.77 1.78 5.73
C GLU A 7 0.28 1.87 6.83
N ARG A 8 -0.11 1.58 8.07
CA ARG A 8 0.83 1.60 9.20
C ARG A 8 1.95 0.57 9.02
N LYS A 9 1.59 -0.62 8.56
CA LYS A 9 2.58 -1.67 8.32
C LYS A 9 3.59 -1.24 7.26
N LEU A 10 3.13 -0.66 6.17
CA LEU A 10 4.01 -0.21 5.10
C LEU A 10 4.96 0.88 5.57
N LYS A 11 4.48 1.84 6.36
CA LYS A 11 5.31 2.91 6.88
C LYS A 11 6.37 2.40 7.85
N LYS A 12 6.03 1.39 8.63
CA LYS A 12 6.91 0.85 9.67
C LYS A 12 7.90 -0.17 9.13
N GLU A 13 7.46 -1.04 8.22
CA GLU A 13 8.23 -2.21 7.83
C GLU A 13 8.77 -2.17 6.40
N SER A 14 8.44 -1.14 5.62
CA SER A 14 8.89 -1.06 4.24
C SER A 14 9.35 0.33 3.87
N LYS A 15 9.87 0.47 2.64
CA LYS A 15 10.26 1.76 2.08
C LYS A 15 9.13 2.39 1.27
N CYS A 16 7.90 1.90 1.42
CA CYS A 16 6.76 2.45 0.70
C CYS A 16 6.25 3.72 1.37
N ARG A 17 5.98 4.73 0.56
CA ARG A 17 5.47 6.02 1.06
C ARG A 17 4.40 6.56 0.12
N HIS A 18 3.50 7.36 0.66
CA HIS A 18 2.46 8.03 -0.11
C HIS A 18 3.13 9.10 -0.97
N THR A 19 3.01 8.97 -2.29
CA THR A 19 3.71 9.86 -3.22
C THR A 19 2.80 10.67 -4.12
N GLY A 20 1.48 10.46 -4.05
CA GLY A 20 0.56 11.22 -4.89
C GLY A 20 -0.81 10.61 -4.89
N GLU A 21 -1.57 10.90 -5.96
CA GLU A 21 -2.91 10.37 -6.13
C GLU A 21 -3.12 9.95 -7.57
N ARG A 22 -3.90 8.89 -7.77
CA ARG A 22 -4.25 8.41 -9.09
C ARG A 22 -5.70 7.98 -9.10
N SER A 23 -6.50 8.60 -9.99
CA SER A 23 -7.93 8.27 -10.14
C SER A 23 -8.69 8.29 -8.80
N GLY A 24 -8.37 9.25 -7.93
CA GLY A 24 -9.03 9.41 -6.65
C GLY A 24 -8.54 8.47 -5.55
N HIS A 25 -7.52 7.65 -5.82
CA HIS A 25 -6.91 6.78 -4.83
C HIS A 25 -5.52 7.27 -4.47
N ALA A 26 -5.10 7.02 -3.25
CA ALA A 26 -3.74 7.34 -2.82
C ALA A 26 -2.75 6.47 -3.61
N GLU A 27 -1.74 7.10 -4.19
CA GLU A 27 -0.67 6.38 -4.88
C GLU A 27 0.53 6.29 -3.96
N TRP A 28 1.05 5.09 -3.81
CA TRP A 28 2.22 4.82 -2.99
C TRP A 28 3.35 4.27 -3.85
N THR A 29 4.57 4.59 -3.48
CA THR A 29 5.75 4.10 -4.19
C THR A 29 6.68 3.41 -3.22
N ASN A 30 7.21 2.26 -3.62
CA ASN A 30 8.32 1.64 -2.92
C ASN A 30 9.58 2.41 -3.34
N LEU A 31 10.10 3.23 -2.44
CA LEU A 31 11.24 4.10 -2.76
C LEU A 31 12.53 3.34 -3.00
N ASP A 32 12.56 2.07 -2.64
CA ASP A 32 13.72 1.22 -2.85
C ASP A 32 13.79 0.65 -4.27
N THR A 33 12.63 0.30 -4.85
CA THR A 33 12.53 -0.32 -6.16
C THR A 33 11.92 0.57 -7.24
N GLY A 34 11.20 1.62 -6.83
CA GLY A 34 10.47 2.47 -7.76
C GLY A 34 9.11 1.94 -8.16
N GLN A 35 8.71 0.78 -7.68
CA GLN A 35 7.39 0.22 -8.00
C GLN A 35 6.28 0.97 -7.30
N MET A 36 5.15 1.13 -7.98
CA MET A 36 4.02 1.92 -7.51
C MET A 36 2.76 1.07 -7.38
N PHE A 37 1.89 1.47 -6.48
CA PHE A 37 0.57 0.83 -6.31
C PHE A 37 -0.40 1.84 -5.72
N THR A 38 -1.70 1.52 -5.76
CA THR A 38 -2.71 2.40 -5.17
C THR A 38 -3.30 1.77 -3.93
N MET A 39 -3.72 2.63 -3.00
CA MET A 39 -4.35 2.22 -1.74
C MET A 39 -5.82 2.63 -1.74
N GLY A 40 -6.66 1.83 -1.10
CA GLY A 40 -8.08 2.13 -0.99
C GLY A 40 -8.33 3.35 -0.12
N ARG A 41 -9.44 4.07 -0.41
CA ARG A 41 -9.80 5.29 0.32
C ARG A 41 -10.48 5.03 1.66
N HIS A 42 -11.16 3.91 1.79
CA HIS A 42 -11.94 3.59 2.98
C HIS A 42 -11.07 2.87 4.01
N LYS A 43 -10.51 3.64 4.91
CA LYS A 43 -9.50 3.15 5.88
C LYS A 43 -9.98 2.01 6.76
N THR A 44 -11.28 1.94 7.03
CA THR A 44 -11.83 0.92 7.91
C THR A 44 -12.25 -0.36 7.20
N GLN A 45 -12.21 -0.38 5.87
CA GLN A 45 -12.57 -1.56 5.09
C GLN A 45 -11.41 -2.55 5.00
N GLU A 46 -11.75 -3.83 4.88
CA GLU A 46 -10.75 -4.87 4.69
C GLU A 46 -10.12 -4.78 3.31
N VAL A 47 -8.83 -5.01 3.25
CA VAL A 47 -8.10 -5.10 1.98
C VAL A 47 -8.41 -6.48 1.37
N PRO A 48 -8.87 -6.55 0.11
CA PRO A 48 -9.07 -7.84 -0.55
C PRO A 48 -7.77 -8.65 -0.54
N GLN A 49 -7.87 -9.95 -0.32
CA GLN A 49 -6.68 -10.79 -0.15
C GLN A 49 -5.71 -10.75 -1.33
N GLY A 50 -6.24 -10.79 -2.55
CA GLY A 50 -5.38 -10.71 -3.73
C GLY A 50 -4.63 -9.39 -3.82
N THR A 51 -5.32 -8.30 -3.51
CA THR A 51 -4.72 -6.97 -3.49
C THR A 51 -3.67 -6.86 -2.38
N LEU A 52 -3.98 -7.38 -1.20
CA LEU A 52 -3.06 -7.37 -0.08
C LEU A 52 -1.77 -8.13 -0.42
N HIS A 53 -1.91 -9.32 -0.98
CA HIS A 53 -0.76 -10.11 -1.39
C HIS A 53 0.12 -9.35 -2.39
N ASN A 54 -0.52 -8.75 -3.40
CA ASN A 54 0.19 -8.00 -4.42
C ASN A 54 0.97 -6.81 -3.82
N ILE A 55 0.31 -6.06 -2.95
CA ILE A 55 0.94 -4.91 -2.29
C ILE A 55 2.12 -5.35 -1.43
N LEU A 56 1.96 -6.42 -0.67
CA LEU A 56 3.04 -6.93 0.17
C LEU A 56 4.23 -7.41 -0.67
N CYS A 57 3.96 -7.99 -1.83
CA CYS A 57 5.03 -8.39 -2.75
C CYS A 57 5.79 -7.17 -3.27
N ILE A 58 5.07 -6.13 -3.70
CA ILE A 58 5.69 -4.89 -4.18
C ILE A 58 6.50 -4.23 -3.07
N ALA A 59 6.00 -4.30 -1.84
CA ALA A 59 6.68 -3.71 -0.69
C ALA A 59 7.90 -4.50 -0.22
N GLY A 60 8.09 -5.71 -0.74
CA GLY A 60 9.19 -6.55 -0.30
C GLY A 60 8.96 -7.23 1.04
N LEU A 61 7.69 -7.31 1.48
CA LEU A 61 7.34 -7.93 2.77
C LEU A 61 6.86 -9.37 2.62
N LYS A 62 6.91 -9.88 1.40
CA LYS A 62 6.45 -11.24 1.13
C LYS A 62 7.31 -11.91 0.08
#